data_21b3d52d1a62df7362fbb6e00bfde20b
#
_entry.id   21b3d52d1a62df7362fbb6e00bfde20b
#
_cell.length_a   1.000
_cell.length_b   1.000
_cell.length_c   1.000
_cell.angle_alpha   90.00
_cell.angle_beta   90.00
_cell.angle_gamma   90.00
#
_symmetry.space_group_name_H-M   'P 1'
#
loop_
_entity.id
_entity.type
_entity.pdbx_description
1 polymer ?
#
loop_
_entity_poly.entity_id
_entity_poly.type
_entity_poly.pdbx_seq_one_letter_code
_entity_poly.pdbx_strand_id
1 'polypeptide(L)'
;MAERLRLLPYPLRTLIVAGTNGKGSTVACLAALLRAHGHRAGAFSSPHLLRYHERIRLDGADATDGQLIAAFEAIEAARGDTTLTFFEYNALAAMWIFRERRMQFAVLEVGLGGRLDAVNIVDAEAAI
;
A
#
# COMPACT_ATOMS: atom_id res chain seq x y z
N MET A 1 8.24 1.55 -13.13
CA MET A 1 8.49 0.67 -11.95
C MET A 1 7.35 -0.32 -11.70
N ALA A 2 6.13 0.15 -11.53
CA ALA A 2 4.98 -0.74 -11.25
C ALA A 2 4.77 -1.81 -12.34
N GLU A 3 4.96 -1.47 -13.61
CA GLU A 3 4.91 -2.44 -14.72
C GLU A 3 6.04 -3.48 -14.63
N ARG A 4 7.26 -3.05 -14.32
CA ARG A 4 8.41 -3.96 -14.15
C ARG A 4 8.19 -4.95 -13.00
N LEU A 5 7.51 -4.52 -11.95
CA LEU A 5 7.10 -5.36 -10.82
C LEU A 5 5.83 -6.18 -11.12
N ARG A 6 5.26 -6.05 -12.32
CA ARG A 6 3.99 -6.68 -12.73
C ARG A 6 2.84 -6.35 -11.78
N LEU A 7 2.81 -5.11 -11.30
CA LEU A 7 1.73 -4.61 -10.46
C LEU A 7 0.56 -4.02 -11.26
N LEU A 8 0.75 -3.76 -12.55
CA LEU A 8 -0.31 -3.18 -13.39
C LEU A 8 -0.72 -4.17 -14.50
N PRO A 9 -2.03 -4.31 -14.77
CA PRO A 9 -3.14 -3.78 -13.96
C PRO A 9 -3.15 -4.38 -12.55
N TYR A 10 -3.45 -3.54 -11.55
CA TYR A 10 -3.40 -4.00 -10.16
C TYR A 10 -4.54 -4.97 -9.86
N PRO A 11 -4.25 -6.18 -9.34
CA PRO A 11 -5.27 -7.23 -9.24
C PRO A 11 -6.20 -7.11 -8.04
N LEU A 12 -5.92 -6.17 -7.12
CA LEU A 12 -6.73 -5.99 -5.91
C LEU A 12 -7.75 -4.86 -6.09
N ARG A 13 -8.91 -5.03 -5.47
CA ARG A 13 -9.87 -3.95 -5.32
C ARG A 13 -9.28 -2.88 -4.40
N THR A 14 -9.23 -1.66 -4.86
CA THR A 14 -8.47 -0.59 -4.20
C THR A 14 -9.38 0.53 -3.73
N LEU A 15 -9.18 0.98 -2.49
CA LEU A 15 -9.75 2.17 -1.92
C LEU A 15 -8.61 3.17 -1.65
N ILE A 16 -8.75 4.39 -2.16
CA ILE A 16 -7.76 5.46 -1.95
C ILE A 16 -8.33 6.47 -0.98
N VAL A 17 -7.54 6.82 0.04
CA VAL A 17 -7.91 7.80 1.06
C VAL A 17 -7.01 9.02 0.93
N ALA A 18 -7.61 10.16 0.61
CA ALA A 18 -6.95 11.46 0.54
C ALA A 18 -7.51 12.41 1.60
N GLY A 19 -6.90 13.59 1.74
CA GLY A 19 -7.37 14.62 2.67
C GLY A 19 -6.24 15.25 3.47
N THR A 20 -6.57 16.30 4.22
CA THR A 20 -5.62 17.05 5.06
C THR A 20 -5.43 16.43 6.44
N ASN A 21 -6.50 15.89 7.02
CA ASN A 21 -6.51 15.29 8.36
C ASN A 21 -7.32 13.99 8.39
N GLY A 22 -6.96 13.08 9.31
CA GLY A 22 -7.73 11.87 9.56
C GLY A 22 -7.58 10.76 8.53
N LYS A 23 -6.65 10.88 7.58
CA LYS A 23 -6.40 9.86 6.56
C LYS A 23 -6.09 8.49 7.19
N GLY A 24 -5.12 8.44 8.10
CA GLY A 24 -4.70 7.21 8.75
C GLY A 24 -5.83 6.54 9.55
N SER A 25 -6.65 7.33 10.25
CA SER A 25 -7.83 6.83 10.97
C SER A 25 -8.86 6.27 10.01
N THR A 26 -9.08 6.92 8.88
CA THR A 26 -10.00 6.45 7.82
C THR A 26 -9.50 5.14 7.22
N VAL A 27 -8.22 5.04 6.90
CA VAL A 27 -7.60 3.79 6.40
C VAL A 27 -7.80 2.65 7.40
N ALA A 28 -7.52 2.89 8.68
CA ALA A 28 -7.68 1.89 9.74
C ALA A 28 -9.13 1.43 9.88
N CYS A 29 -10.08 2.37 9.83
CA CYS A 29 -11.51 2.09 9.91
C CYS A 29 -11.98 1.25 8.71
N LEU A 30 -11.63 1.64 7.49
CA LEU A 30 -12.00 0.90 6.28
C LEU A 30 -11.43 -0.51 6.27
N ALA A 31 -10.16 -0.68 6.63
CA ALA A 31 -9.54 -1.99 6.72
C ALA A 31 -10.21 -2.88 7.77
N ALA A 32 -10.58 -2.30 8.93
CA ALA A 32 -11.30 -3.01 9.97
C ALA A 32 -12.71 -3.43 9.51
N LEU A 33 -13.43 -2.56 8.81
CA LEU A 33 -14.76 -2.87 8.25
C LEU A 33 -14.68 -4.00 7.22
N LEU A 34 -13.73 -3.93 6.29
CA LEU A 34 -13.54 -4.99 5.31
C LEU A 34 -13.27 -6.35 5.96
N ARG A 35 -12.43 -6.37 6.99
CA ARG A 35 -12.15 -7.58 7.77
C ARG A 35 -13.38 -8.10 8.53
N ALA A 36 -14.15 -7.20 9.13
CA ALA A 36 -15.40 -7.56 9.81
C ALA A 36 -16.43 -8.20 8.87
N HIS A 37 -16.36 -7.88 7.57
CA HIS A 37 -17.18 -8.50 6.53
C HIS A 37 -16.54 -9.74 5.88
N GLY A 38 -15.47 -10.25 6.46
CA GLY A 38 -14.82 -11.48 6.01
C GLY A 38 -13.83 -11.33 4.85
N HIS A 39 -13.43 -10.10 4.52
CA HIS A 39 -12.47 -9.85 3.45
C HIS A 39 -11.04 -9.75 3.98
N ARG A 40 -10.10 -10.18 3.16
CA ARG A 40 -8.68 -9.95 3.41
C ARG A 40 -8.29 -8.56 2.92
N ALA A 41 -7.76 -7.73 3.81
CA ALA A 41 -7.45 -6.35 3.51
C ALA A 41 -6.01 -5.98 3.89
N GLY A 42 -5.28 -5.40 2.93
CA GLY A 42 -4.03 -4.71 3.16
C GLY A 42 -4.29 -3.22 3.39
N ALA A 43 -3.56 -2.61 4.30
CA ALA A 43 -3.62 -1.18 4.58
C ALA A 43 -2.23 -0.56 4.48
N PHE A 44 -2.13 0.53 3.72
CA PHE A 44 -0.92 1.34 3.60
C PHE A 44 -1.17 2.73 4.16
N SER A 45 -0.39 3.15 5.14
CA SER A 45 -0.52 4.45 5.80
C SER A 45 0.84 5.07 6.11
N SER A 46 0.85 6.39 6.29
CA SER A 46 2.04 7.15 6.64
C SER A 46 1.68 8.41 7.44
N PRO A 47 2.61 8.92 8.26
CA PRO A 47 3.87 8.31 8.69
C PRO A 47 3.66 7.18 9.72
N HIS A 48 4.73 6.43 10.04
CA HIS A 48 4.71 5.51 11.18
C HIS A 48 4.99 6.28 12.49
N LEU A 49 4.55 5.73 13.62
CA LEU A 49 4.76 6.33 14.94
C LEU A 49 6.02 5.77 15.62
N LEU A 50 6.14 4.46 15.69
CA LEU A 50 7.22 3.77 16.40
C LEU A 50 8.08 2.91 15.47
N ARG A 51 7.45 2.16 14.57
CA ARG A 51 8.12 1.19 13.71
C ARG A 51 7.71 1.37 12.26
N TYR A 52 8.69 1.26 11.37
CA TYR A 52 8.45 1.29 9.92
C TYR A 52 7.35 0.32 9.46
N HIS A 53 7.27 -0.87 10.08
CA HIS A 53 6.32 -1.94 9.77
C HIS A 53 4.86 -1.48 9.85
N GLU A 54 4.54 -0.49 10.69
CA GLU A 54 3.20 0.08 10.83
C GLU A 54 2.63 0.65 9.53
N ARG A 55 3.51 1.01 8.58
CA ARG A 55 3.10 1.56 7.27
C ARG A 55 2.36 0.54 6.42
N ILE A 56 2.61 -0.74 6.64
CA ILE A 56 2.09 -1.84 5.82
C ILE A 56 1.47 -2.87 6.75
N ARG A 57 0.15 -3.00 6.71
CA ARG A 57 -0.59 -3.94 7.53
C ARG A 57 -1.35 -4.92 6.67
N LEU A 58 -1.37 -6.17 7.10
CA LEU A 58 -2.08 -7.27 6.45
C LEU A 58 -3.06 -7.87 7.45
N ASP A 59 -4.35 -7.78 7.16
CA ASP A 59 -5.42 -8.27 8.04
C ASP A 59 -5.29 -7.77 9.49
N GLY A 60 -4.83 -6.52 9.65
CA GLY A 60 -4.70 -5.83 10.93
C GLY A 60 -3.38 -6.07 11.68
N ALA A 61 -2.47 -6.87 11.14
CA ALA A 61 -1.14 -7.07 11.68
C ALA A 61 -0.08 -6.34 10.85
N ASP A 62 0.94 -5.81 11.50
CA ASP A 62 2.08 -5.18 10.81
C ASP A 62 2.80 -6.20 9.93
N ALA A 63 3.33 -5.75 8.80
CA ALA A 63 4.17 -6.57 7.94
C ALA A 63 5.40 -7.08 8.72
N THR A 64 5.81 -8.31 8.42
CA THR A 64 7.00 -8.93 9.03
C THR A 64 8.28 -8.46 8.36
N ASP A 65 9.42 -8.62 9.01
CA ASP A 65 10.75 -8.36 8.43
C ASP A 65 10.91 -9.13 7.11
N GLY A 66 10.55 -10.41 7.09
CA GLY A 66 10.66 -11.23 5.88
C GLY A 66 9.83 -10.73 4.72
N GLN A 67 8.63 -10.21 4.97
CA GLN A 67 7.77 -9.61 3.94
C GLN A 67 8.37 -8.33 3.39
N LEU A 68 8.90 -7.48 4.26
CA LEU A 68 9.54 -6.21 3.86
C LEU A 68 10.82 -6.48 3.06
N ILE A 69 11.68 -7.38 3.52
CA ILE A 69 12.92 -7.72 2.83
C ILE A 69 12.61 -8.28 1.44
N ALA A 70 11.69 -9.21 1.32
CA ALA A 70 11.32 -9.77 0.02
C ALA A 70 10.79 -8.72 -0.96
N ALA A 71 9.99 -7.77 -0.47
CA ALA A 71 9.51 -6.65 -1.29
C ALA A 71 10.65 -5.74 -1.74
N PHE A 72 11.56 -5.42 -0.84
CA PHE A 72 12.72 -4.57 -1.14
C PHE A 72 13.66 -5.23 -2.15
N GLU A 73 13.94 -6.51 -2.00
CA GLU A 73 14.73 -7.28 -2.96
C GLU A 73 14.07 -7.29 -4.35
N ALA A 74 12.76 -7.48 -4.43
CA ALA A 74 12.03 -7.45 -5.69
C ALA A 74 12.09 -6.07 -6.34
N ILE A 75 11.96 -4.99 -5.57
CA ILE A 75 12.07 -3.61 -6.07
C ILE A 75 13.49 -3.34 -6.57
N GLU A 76 14.52 -3.70 -5.80
CA GLU A 76 15.91 -3.49 -6.22
C GLU A 76 16.25 -4.26 -7.50
N ALA A 77 15.79 -5.50 -7.62
CA ALA A 77 15.99 -6.30 -8.83
C ALA A 77 15.31 -5.69 -10.07
N ALA A 78 14.16 -5.05 -9.90
CA ALA A 78 13.41 -4.45 -10.99
C ALA A 78 13.82 -3.01 -11.31
N ARG A 79 14.40 -2.31 -10.36
CA ARG A 79 14.65 -0.87 -10.40
C ARG A 79 15.67 -0.46 -11.48
N GLY A 80 16.79 -1.17 -11.57
CA GLY A 80 17.92 -0.73 -12.40
C GLY A 80 18.39 0.66 -11.97
N ASP A 81 18.53 1.57 -12.93
CA ASP A 81 18.97 2.95 -12.67
C ASP A 81 17.80 3.92 -12.34
N THR A 82 16.59 3.41 -12.18
CA THR A 82 15.43 4.25 -11.84
C THR A 82 15.55 4.75 -10.40
N THR A 83 15.49 6.07 -10.20
CA THR A 83 15.42 6.66 -8.88
C THR A 83 13.99 6.65 -8.37
N LEU A 84 13.83 6.35 -7.08
CA LEU A 84 12.54 6.35 -6.38
C LEU A 84 12.64 7.22 -5.14
N THR A 85 11.63 8.02 -4.90
CA THR A 85 11.48 8.70 -3.61
C THR A 85 11.17 7.66 -2.52
N PHE A 86 11.40 8.03 -1.27
CA PHE A 86 11.10 7.17 -0.13
C PHE A 86 9.62 6.73 -0.11
N PHE A 87 8.71 7.67 -0.43
CA PHE A 87 7.27 7.35 -0.47
C PHE A 87 6.91 6.40 -1.63
N GLU A 88 7.43 6.66 -2.83
CA GLU A 88 7.22 5.77 -3.99
C GLU A 88 7.71 4.34 -3.71
N TYR A 89 8.88 4.23 -3.08
CA TYR A 89 9.44 2.95 -2.69
C TYR A 89 8.52 2.19 -1.73
N ASN A 90 8.01 2.90 -0.72
CA ASN A 90 7.09 2.31 0.26
C ASN A 90 5.74 1.91 -0.35
N ALA A 91 5.19 2.73 -1.23
CA ALA A 91 3.94 2.42 -1.92
C ALA A 91 4.08 1.17 -2.80
N LEU A 92 5.18 1.06 -3.55
CA LEU A 92 5.48 -0.13 -4.35
C LEU A 92 5.64 -1.39 -3.47
N ALA A 93 6.33 -1.27 -2.34
CA ALA A 93 6.52 -2.37 -1.40
C ALA A 93 5.18 -2.85 -0.84
N ALA A 94 4.31 -1.93 -0.42
CA ALA A 94 2.98 -2.26 0.07
C ALA A 94 2.15 -3.00 -0.99
N MET A 95 2.06 -2.45 -2.19
CA MET A 95 1.30 -3.05 -3.28
C MET A 95 1.84 -4.43 -3.67
N TRP A 96 3.16 -4.59 -3.69
CA TRP A 96 3.81 -5.87 -3.98
C TRP A 96 3.47 -6.91 -2.91
N ILE A 97 3.62 -6.56 -1.62
CA ILE A 97 3.30 -7.46 -0.50
C ILE A 97 1.83 -7.87 -0.54
N PHE A 98 0.91 -6.93 -0.75
CA PHE A 98 -0.53 -7.23 -0.78
C PHE A 98 -0.87 -8.21 -1.90
N ARG A 99 -0.27 -8.06 -3.08
CA ARG A 99 -0.43 -9.02 -4.18
C ARG A 99 0.12 -10.39 -3.82
N GLU A 100 1.36 -10.46 -3.35
CA GLU A 100 2.01 -11.73 -3.01
C GLU A 100 1.26 -12.48 -1.89
N ARG A 101 0.69 -11.75 -0.97
CA ARG A 101 -0.11 -12.32 0.13
C ARG A 101 -1.58 -12.51 -0.22
N ARG A 102 -1.95 -12.29 -1.48
CA ARG A 102 -3.29 -12.50 -2.01
C ARG A 102 -4.37 -11.79 -1.19
N MET A 103 -4.13 -10.52 -0.85
CA MET A 103 -5.17 -9.67 -0.29
C MET A 103 -6.28 -9.47 -1.32
N GLN A 104 -7.51 -9.28 -0.86
CA GLN A 104 -8.66 -9.00 -1.73
C GLN A 104 -8.82 -7.50 -1.95
N PHE A 105 -8.52 -6.73 -0.91
CA PHE A 105 -8.59 -5.27 -0.92
C PHE A 105 -7.26 -4.65 -0.52
N ALA A 106 -6.97 -3.50 -1.13
CA ALA A 106 -5.92 -2.60 -0.72
C ALA A 106 -6.55 -1.25 -0.32
N VAL A 107 -6.27 -0.78 0.89
CA VAL A 107 -6.66 0.55 1.36
C VAL A 107 -5.40 1.39 1.43
N LEU A 108 -5.29 2.38 0.55
CA LEU A 108 -4.06 3.14 0.33
C LEU A 108 -4.24 4.60 0.75
N GLU A 109 -3.39 5.07 1.66
CA GLU A 109 -3.32 6.47 2.06
C GLU A 109 -2.48 7.28 1.08
N VAL A 110 -3.00 8.41 0.62
CA VAL A 110 -2.25 9.40 -0.15
C VAL A 110 -1.23 10.09 0.76
N GLY A 111 0.03 10.15 0.33
CA GLY A 111 1.09 10.82 1.08
C GLY A 111 1.00 12.33 1.01
N LEU A 112 0.93 12.89 -0.21
CA LEU A 112 0.86 14.31 -0.47
C LEU A 112 -0.09 14.63 -1.63
N GLY A 113 -0.97 15.61 -1.43
CA GLY A 113 -1.89 16.07 -2.47
C GLY A 113 -2.95 15.02 -2.81
N GLY A 114 -2.88 14.45 -3.98
CA GLY A 114 -3.84 13.46 -4.45
C GLY A 114 -3.49 12.93 -5.84
N ARG A 115 -3.81 13.69 -6.89
CA ARG A 115 -3.76 13.23 -8.28
C ARG A 115 -2.39 12.70 -8.73
N LEU A 116 -1.30 13.31 -8.27
CA LEU A 116 0.08 12.96 -8.65
C LEU A 116 0.79 12.10 -7.60
N ASP A 117 0.07 11.63 -6.59
CA ASP A 117 0.63 10.77 -5.56
C ASP A 117 0.91 9.36 -6.11
N ALA A 118 1.94 8.72 -5.56
CA ALA A 118 2.40 7.40 -6.01
C ALA A 118 1.32 6.31 -5.92
N VAL A 119 0.39 6.39 -4.95
CA VAL A 119 -0.69 5.39 -4.82
C VAL A 119 -1.75 5.53 -5.91
N ASN A 120 -1.78 6.65 -6.61
CA ASN A 120 -2.76 6.93 -7.67
C ASN A 120 -2.41 6.28 -9.02
N ILE A 121 -1.38 5.45 -9.08
CA ILE A 121 -1.03 4.67 -10.28
C ILE A 121 -1.99 3.50 -10.51
N VAL A 122 -2.82 3.16 -9.55
CA VAL A 122 -3.81 2.09 -9.65
C VAL A 122 -5.22 2.65 -9.82
N ASP A 123 -6.06 1.93 -10.55
CA ASP A 123 -7.46 2.27 -10.69
C ASP A 123 -8.21 1.89 -9.41
N ALA A 124 -8.72 2.89 -8.69
CA ALA A 124 -9.42 2.67 -7.45
C ALA A 124 -10.91 2.40 -7.69
N GLU A 125 -11.48 1.49 -6.89
CA GLU A 125 -12.94 1.27 -6.82
C GLU A 125 -13.65 2.48 -6.22
N ALA A 126 -13.01 3.13 -5.24
CA ALA A 126 -13.48 4.36 -4.62
C ALA A 126 -12.31 5.20 -4.10
N ALA A 127 -12.52 6.52 -4.11
CA ALA A 127 -11.64 7.50 -3.48
C ALA A 127 -12.44 8.28 -2.43
N ILE A 128 -11.86 8.48 -1.26
CA ILE A 128 -12.48 9.13 -0.09
C ILE A 128 -11.61 10.29 0.36
#